data_8822721b9760993fcd68e2b07e3728d7
#
_entry.id   8822721b9760993fcd68e2b07e3728d7
#
_cell.length_a   1.000
_cell.length_b   1.000
_cell.length_c   1.000
_cell.angle_alpha   90.00
_cell.angle_beta   90.00
_cell.angle_gamma   90.00
#
_symmetry.space_group_name_H-M   'P 1'
#
loop_
_entity.id
_entity.type
_entity.pdbx_description
1 polymer ?
#
loop_
_entity_poly.entity_id
_entity_poly.type
_entity_poly.pdbx_seq_one_letter_code
_entity_poly.pdbx_strand_id
1 'polypeptide(L)'
;MAGKGKRMRPHTLTTAKPLIPVGGKPVVQRLVEDITRVCGEKVTEIAYVIHPSFGKEVEANLIKVAEGQGAKGSIHYQEEALGTAHAIMCAKQALHGKTVVAFADTLFKADFVMDTTREGVIWVQQIPDPSQFGVVKIGADGNITDFVEKPKEFVSDLAIIGIYYFKDGDNLRNELQYLLDNNIREKGEYQLTNALENMKAKGVKFYPGQVTEWLDCGNKNATVYTNQRVLEFDKGKPTLRGKNITLNNAVVVEPCYIGDNVVLNNSVVGPHVSIGANTVVTNSVLTDSIIQTEVKINGAVITKSMVGTGAEVTGKAADLSVSDYSQVIA
;
A
#
# COMPACT_ATOMS: atom_id res chain seq x y z
N MET A 1 -4.11 -7.05 5.16
CA MET A 1 -2.63 -7.08 5.20
C MET A 1 -2.04 -8.51 5.26
N ALA A 2 -2.84 -9.55 5.42
CA ALA A 2 -2.35 -10.94 5.66
C ALA A 2 -1.81 -11.69 4.42
N GLY A 3 -1.88 -11.11 3.24
CA GLY A 3 -1.35 -11.71 2.00
C GLY A 3 0.17 -11.87 2.00
N LYS A 4 0.66 -12.99 1.43
CA LYS A 4 2.10 -13.35 1.39
C LYS A 4 2.97 -12.48 0.48
N GLY A 5 2.40 -11.51 -0.24
CA GLY A 5 3.15 -10.57 -1.09
C GLY A 5 4.03 -11.21 -2.17
N LYS A 6 3.62 -12.34 -2.76
CA LYS A 6 4.45 -13.15 -3.68
C LYS A 6 5.05 -12.37 -4.85
N ARG A 7 4.32 -11.38 -5.39
CA ARG A 7 4.76 -10.53 -6.51
C ARG A 7 5.86 -9.53 -6.13
N MET A 8 6.08 -9.32 -4.82
CA MET A 8 7.13 -8.45 -4.27
C MET A 8 8.38 -9.20 -3.80
N ARG A 9 8.43 -10.51 -4.00
CA ARG A 9 9.66 -11.27 -3.71
C ARG A 9 10.82 -10.78 -4.57
N PRO A 10 12.05 -10.74 -4.00
CA PRO A 10 12.48 -11.32 -2.73
C PRO A 10 12.22 -10.46 -1.49
N HIS A 11 11.83 -9.18 -1.61
CA HIS A 11 11.68 -8.24 -0.50
C HIS A 11 10.67 -8.70 0.57
N THR A 12 9.63 -9.42 0.16
CA THR A 12 8.58 -9.94 1.06
C THR A 12 8.91 -11.32 1.67
N LEU A 13 10.13 -11.76 1.59
CA LEU A 13 10.61 -12.94 2.35
C LEU A 13 10.86 -12.59 3.82
N THR A 14 11.30 -11.39 4.09
CA THR A 14 11.67 -10.88 5.42
C THR A 14 10.74 -9.77 5.92
N THR A 15 10.26 -8.91 5.02
CA THR A 15 9.42 -7.76 5.39
C THR A 15 8.01 -7.91 4.80
N ALA A 16 6.98 -7.81 5.63
CA ALA A 16 5.61 -7.83 5.13
C ALA A 16 5.37 -6.67 4.16
N LYS A 17 4.70 -6.94 3.04
CA LYS A 17 4.47 -5.99 1.94
C LYS A 17 4.01 -4.59 2.40
N PRO A 18 3.01 -4.45 3.32
CA PRO A 18 2.55 -3.14 3.77
C PRO A 18 3.57 -2.34 4.59
N LEU A 19 4.63 -3.00 5.04
CA LEU A 19 5.71 -2.38 5.83
C LEU A 19 6.88 -1.89 4.97
N ILE A 20 6.89 -2.22 3.69
CA ILE A 20 7.90 -1.70 2.74
C ILE A 20 7.78 -0.17 2.71
N PRO A 21 8.90 0.56 2.91
CA PRO A 21 8.84 2.01 2.94
C PRO A 21 8.82 2.61 1.52
N VAL A 22 8.02 3.66 1.35
CA VAL A 22 8.06 4.56 0.20
C VAL A 22 8.17 5.99 0.70
N GLY A 23 9.11 6.77 0.17
CA GLY A 23 9.41 8.11 0.68
C GLY A 23 9.72 8.11 2.19
N GLY A 24 10.39 7.07 2.70
CA GLY A 24 10.79 6.94 4.09
C GLY A 24 9.73 6.48 5.09
N LYS A 25 8.47 6.25 4.66
CA LYS A 25 7.39 5.74 5.54
C LYS A 25 6.81 4.43 5.00
N PRO A 26 6.44 3.46 5.86
CA PRO A 26 5.71 2.26 5.45
C PRO A 26 4.45 2.58 4.65
N VAL A 27 4.14 1.77 3.63
CA VAL A 27 2.92 1.93 2.81
C VAL A 27 1.68 1.99 3.68
N VAL A 28 1.54 1.11 4.67
CA VAL A 28 0.38 1.10 5.58
C VAL A 28 0.25 2.39 6.40
N GLN A 29 1.35 2.98 6.84
CA GLN A 29 1.31 4.24 7.59
C GLN A 29 0.80 5.37 6.69
N ARG A 30 1.30 5.49 5.46
CA ARG A 30 0.82 6.48 4.49
C ARG A 30 -0.66 6.29 4.19
N LEU A 31 -1.09 5.05 3.95
CA LEU A 31 -2.48 4.73 3.68
C LEU A 31 -3.39 5.17 4.83
N VAL A 32 -3.02 4.88 6.08
CA VAL A 32 -3.78 5.27 7.27
C VAL A 32 -3.84 6.79 7.38
N GLU A 33 -2.72 7.51 7.21
CA GLU A 33 -2.67 8.97 7.23
C GLU A 33 -3.59 9.58 6.15
N ASP A 34 -3.56 9.03 4.93
CA ASP A 34 -4.38 9.53 3.81
C ASP A 34 -5.87 9.26 4.01
N ILE A 35 -6.26 8.05 4.44
CA ILE A 35 -7.66 7.70 4.72
C ILE A 35 -8.20 8.59 5.85
N THR A 36 -7.47 8.72 6.95
CA THR A 36 -7.90 9.55 8.09
C THR A 36 -8.14 11.01 7.65
N ARG A 37 -7.27 11.53 6.78
CA ARG A 37 -7.39 12.88 6.22
C ARG A 37 -8.65 13.04 5.35
N VAL A 38 -8.98 12.07 4.49
CA VAL A 38 -10.13 12.17 3.58
C VAL A 38 -11.46 11.79 4.20
N CYS A 39 -11.47 11.10 5.34
CA CYS A 39 -12.72 10.77 6.06
C CYS A 39 -13.52 12.03 6.48
N GLY A 40 -12.84 13.16 6.76
CA GLY A 40 -13.51 14.39 7.20
C GLY A 40 -14.19 14.30 8.57
N GLU A 41 -14.22 13.12 9.17
CA GLU A 41 -14.76 12.82 10.49
C GLU A 41 -13.68 12.10 11.32
N LYS A 42 -13.84 12.14 12.66
CA LYS A 42 -12.88 11.46 13.53
C LYS A 42 -12.96 9.94 13.36
N VAL A 43 -11.86 9.34 12.95
CA VAL A 43 -11.70 7.88 12.96
C VAL A 43 -11.49 7.44 14.41
N THR A 44 -12.34 6.55 14.93
CA THR A 44 -12.30 6.10 16.32
C THR A 44 -11.51 4.83 16.53
N GLU A 45 -11.50 3.93 15.52
CA GLU A 45 -10.76 2.67 15.55
C GLU A 45 -10.15 2.37 14.19
N ILE A 46 -8.93 1.78 14.20
CA ILE A 46 -8.24 1.25 13.03
C ILE A 46 -7.92 -0.22 13.31
N ALA A 47 -8.63 -1.11 12.63
CA ALA A 47 -8.46 -2.56 12.76
C ALA A 47 -7.50 -3.08 11.69
N TYR A 48 -6.39 -3.68 12.10
CA TYR A 48 -5.40 -4.27 11.20
C TYR A 48 -5.57 -5.78 11.13
N VAL A 49 -5.87 -6.30 9.95
CA VAL A 49 -5.89 -7.74 9.69
C VAL A 49 -4.52 -8.15 9.15
N ILE A 50 -3.81 -8.96 9.92
CA ILE A 50 -2.43 -9.40 9.62
C ILE A 50 -2.31 -10.93 9.73
N HIS A 51 -1.21 -11.48 9.21
CA HIS A 51 -0.84 -12.86 9.51
C HIS A 51 -0.08 -12.93 10.84
N PRO A 52 -0.27 -13.95 11.71
CA PRO A 52 0.41 -14.06 13.00
C PRO A 52 1.93 -14.00 12.94
N SER A 53 2.53 -14.43 11.81
CA SER A 53 3.99 -14.40 11.60
C SER A 53 4.60 -12.99 11.53
N PHE A 54 3.80 -11.92 11.56
CA PHE A 54 4.34 -10.56 11.56
C PHE A 54 5.06 -10.20 12.86
N GLY A 55 4.68 -10.83 13.96
CA GLY A 55 5.33 -10.67 15.25
C GLY A 55 4.93 -9.41 16.03
N LYS A 56 5.26 -9.42 17.31
CA LYS A 56 4.82 -8.41 18.27
C LYS A 56 5.34 -7.00 18.02
N GLU A 57 6.54 -6.87 17.46
CA GLU A 57 7.11 -5.57 17.12
C GLU A 57 6.29 -4.86 16.04
N VAL A 58 5.90 -5.60 14.99
CA VAL A 58 5.04 -5.09 13.93
C VAL A 58 3.67 -4.69 14.46
N GLU A 59 3.08 -5.54 15.31
CA GLU A 59 1.80 -5.24 15.96
C GLU A 59 1.87 -3.93 16.76
N ALA A 60 2.91 -3.77 17.59
CA ALA A 60 3.11 -2.55 18.37
C ALA A 60 3.29 -1.31 17.48
N ASN A 61 4.00 -1.43 16.36
CA ASN A 61 4.18 -0.33 15.42
C ASN A 61 2.86 0.05 14.72
N LEU A 62 2.04 -0.93 14.34
CA LEU A 62 0.71 -0.67 13.75
C LEU A 62 -0.23 0.03 14.75
N ILE A 63 -0.21 -0.39 16.02
CA ILE A 63 -0.97 0.29 17.09
C ILE A 63 -0.52 1.76 17.21
N LYS A 64 0.79 2.03 17.26
CA LYS A 64 1.34 3.40 17.30
C LYS A 64 0.91 4.24 16.10
N VAL A 65 0.82 3.65 14.91
CA VAL A 65 0.32 4.34 13.71
C VAL A 65 -1.13 4.79 13.91
N ALA A 66 -1.99 3.93 14.46
CA ALA A 66 -3.38 4.28 14.76
C ALA A 66 -3.48 5.37 15.84
N GLU A 67 -2.75 5.23 16.94
CA GLU A 67 -2.69 6.20 18.04
C GLU A 67 -2.19 7.57 17.55
N GLY A 68 -1.22 7.59 16.62
CA GLY A 68 -0.73 8.81 15.97
C GLY A 68 -1.80 9.56 15.16
N GLN A 69 -2.88 8.88 14.78
CA GLN A 69 -4.07 9.47 14.16
C GLN A 69 -5.19 9.78 15.16
N GLY A 70 -4.96 9.58 16.45
CA GLY A 70 -5.96 9.75 17.50
C GLY A 70 -7.04 8.67 17.53
N ALA A 71 -6.78 7.50 16.95
CA ALA A 71 -7.66 6.34 16.89
C ALA A 71 -7.14 5.18 17.75
N LYS A 72 -8.04 4.31 18.21
CA LYS A 72 -7.65 3.03 18.84
C LYS A 72 -7.16 2.08 17.76
N GLY A 73 -5.98 1.48 17.93
CA GLY A 73 -5.50 0.38 17.10
C GLY A 73 -5.99 -0.97 17.61
N SER A 74 -6.40 -1.88 16.73
CA SER A 74 -6.68 -3.27 17.07
C SER A 74 -6.06 -4.23 16.05
N ILE A 75 -5.60 -5.40 16.53
CA ILE A 75 -4.94 -6.42 15.71
C ILE A 75 -5.84 -7.64 15.61
N HIS A 76 -6.04 -8.10 14.39
CA HIS A 76 -6.82 -9.29 14.05
C HIS A 76 -6.00 -10.21 13.14
N TYR A 77 -6.19 -11.52 13.26
CA TYR A 77 -5.36 -12.47 12.54
C TYR A 77 -6.14 -13.21 11.46
N GLN A 78 -5.59 -13.22 10.25
CA GLN A 78 -5.95 -14.14 9.20
C GLN A 78 -4.83 -15.18 9.06
N GLU A 79 -5.03 -16.38 9.56
CA GLU A 79 -4.04 -17.47 9.50
C GLU A 79 -4.04 -18.13 8.13
N GLU A 80 -5.21 -18.37 7.56
CA GLU A 80 -5.38 -18.94 6.23
C GLU A 80 -5.83 -17.89 5.23
N ALA A 81 -5.18 -17.85 4.06
CA ALA A 81 -5.48 -16.92 2.98
C ALA A 81 -6.72 -17.39 2.19
N LEU A 82 -7.90 -17.27 2.78
CA LEU A 82 -9.17 -17.70 2.22
C LEU A 82 -9.90 -16.62 1.39
N GLY A 83 -9.24 -15.50 1.11
CA GLY A 83 -9.78 -14.43 0.31
C GLY A 83 -10.05 -13.12 1.08
N THR A 84 -10.48 -12.09 0.35
CA THR A 84 -10.64 -10.73 0.87
C THR A 84 -11.81 -10.60 1.83
N ALA A 85 -12.95 -11.25 1.55
CA ALA A 85 -14.11 -11.27 2.44
C ALA A 85 -13.78 -11.95 3.78
N HIS A 86 -13.06 -13.09 3.75
CA HIS A 86 -12.60 -13.75 4.96
C HIS A 86 -11.63 -12.87 5.77
N ALA A 87 -10.72 -12.17 5.09
CA ALA A 87 -9.80 -11.25 5.77
C ALA A 87 -10.57 -10.18 6.57
N ILE A 88 -11.56 -9.55 5.94
CA ILE A 88 -12.38 -8.52 6.59
C ILE A 88 -13.15 -9.10 7.78
N MET A 89 -13.69 -10.32 7.65
CA MET A 89 -14.41 -11.01 8.74
C MET A 89 -13.53 -11.37 9.93
N CYS A 90 -12.21 -11.50 9.77
CA CYS A 90 -11.31 -11.64 10.92
C CYS A 90 -11.41 -10.44 11.89
N ALA A 91 -11.78 -9.27 11.38
CA ALA A 91 -12.01 -8.06 12.16
C ALA A 91 -13.50 -7.74 12.38
N LYS A 92 -14.39 -8.74 12.39
CA LYS A 92 -15.86 -8.57 12.46
C LYS A 92 -16.36 -7.67 13.60
N GLN A 93 -15.61 -7.58 14.69
CA GLN A 93 -15.96 -6.74 15.84
C GLN A 93 -15.81 -5.24 15.55
N ALA A 94 -14.96 -4.88 14.58
CA ALA A 94 -14.78 -3.52 14.12
C ALA A 94 -15.75 -3.12 12.99
N LEU A 95 -16.55 -4.06 12.47
CA LEU A 95 -17.53 -3.80 11.40
C LEU A 95 -18.86 -3.35 12.00
N HIS A 96 -18.96 -2.07 12.31
CA HIS A 96 -20.18 -1.44 12.81
C HIS A 96 -20.21 0.04 12.41
N GLY A 97 -21.44 0.58 12.20
CA GLY A 97 -21.61 1.97 11.81
C GLY A 97 -20.86 2.31 10.52
N LYS A 98 -20.39 3.56 10.39
CA LYS A 98 -19.60 4.00 9.24
C LYS A 98 -18.25 3.29 9.21
N THR A 99 -17.97 2.56 8.14
CA THR A 99 -16.77 1.70 8.03
C THR A 99 -16.04 1.97 6.72
N VAL A 100 -14.72 2.12 6.79
CA VAL A 100 -13.83 2.12 5.61
C VAL A 100 -13.03 0.82 5.59
N VAL A 101 -13.05 0.13 4.47
CA VAL A 101 -12.16 -1.01 4.21
C VAL A 101 -11.10 -0.58 3.22
N ALA A 102 -9.83 -0.85 3.54
CA ALA A 102 -8.72 -0.51 2.66
C ALA A 102 -7.71 -1.65 2.57
N PHE A 103 -7.26 -1.94 1.34
CA PHE A 103 -6.21 -2.92 1.09
C PHE A 103 -4.85 -2.25 1.18
N ALA A 104 -3.98 -2.79 2.02
CA ALA A 104 -2.73 -2.16 2.44
C ALA A 104 -1.59 -2.28 1.41
N ASP A 105 -1.90 -2.47 0.15
CA ASP A 105 -0.98 -2.43 -0.99
C ASP A 105 -1.34 -1.34 -2.00
N THR A 106 -2.22 -0.42 -1.59
CA THR A 106 -2.66 0.71 -2.39
C THR A 106 -2.36 2.02 -1.65
N LEU A 107 -1.95 3.03 -2.38
CA LEU A 107 -1.91 4.42 -1.97
C LEU A 107 -2.67 5.24 -3.01
N PHE A 108 -3.01 6.47 -2.66
CA PHE A 108 -3.74 7.35 -3.57
C PHE A 108 -3.46 8.82 -3.26
N LYS A 109 -3.58 9.66 -4.27
CA LYS A 109 -3.68 11.11 -4.10
C LYS A 109 -5.12 11.52 -4.24
N ALA A 110 -5.64 12.26 -3.26
CA ALA A 110 -6.99 12.78 -3.28
C ALA A 110 -7.06 14.13 -2.58
N ASP A 111 -7.83 15.03 -3.16
CA ASP A 111 -8.08 16.38 -2.66
C ASP A 111 -9.59 16.57 -2.37
N PHE A 112 -10.23 15.53 -1.81
CA PHE A 112 -11.67 15.54 -1.44
C PHE A 112 -11.86 15.16 0.02
N VAL A 113 -13.04 15.47 0.53
CA VAL A 113 -13.59 14.90 1.76
C VAL A 113 -14.65 13.87 1.37
N MET A 114 -14.63 12.72 2.04
CA MET A 114 -15.54 11.61 1.78
C MET A 114 -17.01 12.03 2.07
N ASP A 115 -17.89 11.76 1.11
CA ASP A 115 -19.33 11.94 1.29
C ASP A 115 -19.92 10.77 2.11
N THR A 116 -19.98 10.94 3.42
CA THR A 116 -20.48 9.92 4.35
C THR A 116 -22.01 9.83 4.39
N THR A 117 -22.75 10.61 3.59
CA THR A 117 -24.21 10.49 3.45
C THR A 117 -24.62 9.34 2.54
N ARG A 118 -23.75 8.95 1.59
CA ARG A 118 -23.97 7.83 0.67
C ARG A 118 -23.96 6.49 1.38
N GLU A 119 -24.74 5.53 0.88
CA GLU A 119 -24.81 4.17 1.46
C GLU A 119 -23.50 3.39 1.29
N GLY A 120 -22.85 3.53 0.13
CA GLY A 120 -21.52 2.98 -0.13
C GLY A 120 -20.79 3.74 -1.22
N VAL A 121 -19.46 3.87 -1.08
CA VAL A 121 -18.58 4.45 -2.09
C VAL A 121 -17.44 3.49 -2.37
N ILE A 122 -17.23 3.19 -3.63
CA ILE A 122 -16.15 2.30 -4.08
C ILE A 122 -15.20 3.13 -4.94
N TRP A 123 -13.95 3.27 -4.50
CA TRP A 123 -12.98 4.05 -5.27
C TRP A 123 -12.46 3.27 -6.45
N VAL A 124 -12.49 3.91 -7.60
CA VAL A 124 -12.11 3.33 -8.89
C VAL A 124 -11.14 4.25 -9.63
N GLN A 125 -10.34 3.64 -10.49
CA GLN A 125 -9.45 4.33 -11.42
C GLN A 125 -9.61 3.73 -12.81
N GLN A 126 -9.71 4.56 -13.83
CA GLN A 126 -9.67 4.13 -15.21
C GLN A 126 -8.24 3.74 -15.58
N ILE A 127 -8.06 2.49 -16.05
CA ILE A 127 -6.75 1.95 -16.45
C ILE A 127 -6.85 1.14 -17.73
N PRO A 128 -5.78 1.10 -18.57
CA PRO A 128 -5.81 0.39 -19.85
C PRO A 128 -6.00 -1.14 -19.74
N ASP A 129 -5.41 -1.76 -18.73
CA ASP A 129 -5.52 -3.22 -18.47
C ASP A 129 -5.98 -3.50 -17.04
N PRO A 130 -7.30 -3.67 -16.81
CA PRO A 130 -7.88 -3.96 -15.50
C PRO A 130 -7.94 -5.45 -15.16
N SER A 131 -7.40 -6.36 -15.96
CA SER A 131 -7.56 -7.82 -15.84
C SER A 131 -7.13 -8.42 -14.50
N GLN A 132 -6.24 -7.73 -13.78
CA GLN A 132 -5.72 -8.16 -12.48
C GLN A 132 -6.53 -7.66 -11.29
N PHE A 133 -7.58 -6.88 -11.53
CA PHE A 133 -8.36 -6.17 -10.51
C PHE A 133 -9.84 -6.51 -10.61
N GLY A 134 -10.58 -6.26 -9.53
CA GLY A 134 -12.03 -6.14 -9.62
C GLY A 134 -12.40 -4.90 -10.44
N VAL A 135 -13.44 -4.99 -11.25
CA VAL A 135 -13.95 -3.87 -12.05
C VAL A 135 -15.40 -3.56 -11.74
N VAL A 136 -15.83 -2.35 -12.05
CA VAL A 136 -17.24 -1.95 -11.92
C VAL A 136 -17.82 -1.49 -13.25
N LYS A 137 -19.15 -1.67 -13.44
CA LYS A 137 -19.93 -0.94 -14.44
C LYS A 137 -20.73 0.15 -13.75
N ILE A 138 -20.95 1.24 -14.47
CA ILE A 138 -21.75 2.40 -13.99
C ILE A 138 -23.00 2.51 -14.87
N GLY A 139 -24.14 2.62 -14.22
CA GLY A 139 -25.43 2.83 -14.88
C GLY A 139 -25.64 4.28 -15.31
N ALA A 140 -26.72 4.52 -16.05
CA ALA A 140 -27.10 5.85 -16.53
C ALA A 140 -27.41 6.85 -15.39
N ASP A 141 -27.75 6.35 -14.21
CA ASP A 141 -28.00 7.12 -12.98
C ASP A 141 -26.71 7.44 -12.20
N GLY A 142 -25.53 7.00 -12.70
CA GLY A 142 -24.23 7.20 -12.06
C GLY A 142 -23.91 6.24 -10.92
N ASN A 143 -24.80 5.28 -10.62
CA ASN A 143 -24.57 4.25 -9.61
C ASN A 143 -23.82 3.05 -10.21
N ILE A 144 -23.13 2.29 -9.35
CA ILE A 144 -22.49 1.03 -9.74
C ILE A 144 -23.58 -0.04 -9.95
N THR A 145 -23.59 -0.64 -11.14
CA THR A 145 -24.53 -1.69 -11.50
C THR A 145 -23.97 -3.10 -11.42
N ASP A 146 -22.66 -3.27 -11.52
CA ASP A 146 -22.01 -4.58 -11.51
C ASP A 146 -20.63 -4.49 -10.84
N PHE A 147 -20.27 -5.56 -10.12
CA PHE A 147 -18.94 -5.83 -9.60
C PHE A 147 -18.43 -7.14 -10.18
N VAL A 148 -17.28 -7.14 -10.87
CA VAL A 148 -16.72 -8.34 -11.50
C VAL A 148 -15.27 -8.54 -11.06
N GLU A 149 -14.98 -9.67 -10.41
CA GLU A 149 -13.65 -9.98 -9.90
C GLU A 149 -12.74 -10.54 -11.01
N LYS A 150 -11.69 -9.81 -11.37
CA LYS A 150 -10.66 -10.21 -12.33
C LYS A 150 -11.26 -10.84 -13.60
N PRO A 151 -11.98 -10.08 -14.40
CA PRO A 151 -12.70 -10.61 -15.56
C PRO A 151 -11.73 -11.20 -16.57
N LYS A 152 -12.10 -12.35 -17.17
CA LYS A 152 -11.33 -12.97 -18.26
C LYS A 152 -11.50 -12.25 -19.59
N GLU A 153 -12.67 -11.66 -19.79
CA GLU A 153 -13.00 -10.83 -20.96
C GLU A 153 -13.14 -9.38 -20.51
N PHE A 154 -12.93 -8.45 -21.41
CA PHE A 154 -13.09 -7.03 -21.09
C PHE A 154 -14.53 -6.72 -20.69
N VAL A 155 -14.72 -6.18 -19.49
CA VAL A 155 -16.01 -5.79 -18.92
C VAL A 155 -16.10 -4.28 -18.76
N SER A 156 -15.05 -3.67 -18.23
CA SER A 156 -14.96 -2.23 -17.95
C SER A 156 -13.48 -1.90 -17.68
N ASP A 157 -13.06 -0.68 -17.97
CA ASP A 157 -11.73 -0.15 -17.66
C ASP A 157 -11.65 0.52 -16.28
N LEU A 158 -12.76 0.51 -15.51
CA LEU A 158 -12.84 1.07 -14.17
C LEU A 158 -12.44 0.03 -13.13
N ALA A 159 -11.15 0.01 -12.79
CA ALA A 159 -10.60 -0.88 -11.78
C ALA A 159 -10.89 -0.39 -10.37
N ILE A 160 -11.26 -1.28 -9.47
CA ILE A 160 -11.41 -1.01 -8.04
C ILE A 160 -10.01 -0.88 -7.43
N ILE A 161 -9.73 0.24 -6.76
CA ILE A 161 -8.40 0.50 -6.19
C ILE A 161 -8.18 -0.08 -4.80
N GLY A 162 -9.15 -0.82 -4.28
CA GLY A 162 -9.04 -1.47 -2.96
C GLY A 162 -9.41 -0.58 -1.78
N ILE A 163 -10.17 0.47 -1.99
CA ILE A 163 -10.72 1.35 -0.94
C ILE A 163 -12.24 1.40 -1.09
N TYR A 164 -12.92 1.19 0.04
CA TYR A 164 -14.37 1.04 0.11
C TYR A 164 -14.91 1.77 1.34
N TYR A 165 -15.98 2.52 1.18
CA TYR A 165 -16.76 3.09 2.29
C TYR A 165 -18.13 2.44 2.36
N PHE A 166 -18.56 2.14 3.56
CA PHE A 166 -19.88 1.62 3.90
C PHE A 166 -20.50 2.48 5.00
N LYS A 167 -21.69 2.99 4.78
CA LYS A 167 -22.45 3.72 5.80
C LYS A 167 -22.89 2.79 6.93
N ASP A 168 -23.14 1.53 6.61
CA ASP A 168 -23.58 0.48 7.53
C ASP A 168 -22.62 -0.72 7.51
N GLY A 169 -21.68 -0.70 8.44
CA GLY A 169 -20.71 -1.78 8.63
C GLY A 169 -21.34 -3.07 9.17
N ASP A 170 -22.48 -2.98 9.88
CA ASP A 170 -23.21 -4.16 10.34
C ASP A 170 -23.82 -4.93 9.17
N ASN A 171 -24.39 -4.20 8.18
CA ASN A 171 -24.88 -4.81 6.95
C ASN A 171 -23.72 -5.49 6.18
N LEU A 172 -22.58 -4.81 6.02
CA LEU A 172 -21.38 -5.43 5.42
C LEU A 172 -21.00 -6.72 6.15
N ARG A 173 -20.92 -6.69 7.47
CA ARG A 173 -20.58 -7.87 8.29
C ARG A 173 -21.55 -9.04 8.02
N ASN A 174 -22.84 -8.75 7.96
CA ASN A 174 -23.88 -9.76 7.73
C ASN A 174 -23.74 -10.41 6.35
N GLU A 175 -23.46 -9.62 5.31
CA GLU A 175 -23.26 -10.16 3.94
C GLU A 175 -21.95 -10.95 3.83
N LEU A 176 -20.89 -10.51 4.47
CA LEU A 176 -19.65 -11.29 4.54
C LEU A 176 -19.83 -12.61 5.28
N GLN A 177 -20.56 -12.61 6.41
CA GLN A 177 -20.90 -13.81 7.15
C GLN A 177 -21.73 -14.77 6.30
N TYR A 178 -22.72 -14.26 5.56
CA TYR A 178 -23.53 -15.02 4.63
C TYR A 178 -22.69 -15.78 3.59
N LEU A 179 -21.65 -15.13 3.02
CA LEU A 179 -20.74 -15.80 2.08
C LEU A 179 -20.02 -16.99 2.74
N LEU A 180 -19.57 -16.82 3.98
CA LEU A 180 -18.85 -17.85 4.70
C LEU A 180 -19.77 -19.03 5.06
N ASP A 181 -20.95 -18.74 5.61
CA ASP A 181 -21.93 -19.75 6.07
C ASP A 181 -22.46 -20.61 4.90
N ASN A 182 -22.60 -20.01 3.73
CA ASN A 182 -23.07 -20.70 2.52
C ASN A 182 -21.92 -21.18 1.61
N ASN A 183 -20.66 -21.06 2.05
CA ASN A 183 -19.46 -21.44 1.29
C ASN A 183 -19.42 -20.87 -0.15
N ILE A 184 -19.86 -19.61 -0.32
CA ILE A 184 -19.88 -18.92 -1.61
C ILE A 184 -18.48 -18.41 -1.93
N ARG A 185 -17.81 -19.08 -2.87
CA ARG A 185 -16.45 -18.77 -3.30
C ARG A 185 -16.37 -18.50 -4.80
N GLU A 186 -15.47 -17.59 -5.16
CA GLU A 186 -15.08 -17.37 -6.54
C GLU A 186 -13.59 -17.65 -6.70
N LYS A 187 -13.21 -18.47 -7.69
CA LYS A 187 -11.81 -18.92 -7.89
C LYS A 187 -11.18 -19.53 -6.62
N GLY A 188 -11.99 -20.19 -5.78
CA GLY A 188 -11.56 -20.84 -4.53
C GLY A 188 -11.46 -19.93 -3.30
N GLU A 189 -11.73 -18.64 -3.43
CA GLU A 189 -11.62 -17.64 -2.37
C GLU A 189 -12.96 -16.96 -2.08
N TYR A 190 -13.17 -16.50 -0.85
CA TYR A 190 -14.27 -15.63 -0.47
C TYR A 190 -13.94 -14.19 -0.89
N GLN A 191 -14.57 -13.69 -1.94
CA GLN A 191 -14.30 -12.37 -2.49
C GLN A 191 -15.23 -11.29 -1.91
N LEU A 192 -14.68 -10.11 -1.63
CA LEU A 192 -15.48 -8.96 -1.20
C LEU A 192 -16.50 -8.55 -2.27
N THR A 193 -16.14 -8.65 -3.54
CA THR A 193 -17.01 -8.33 -4.67
C THR A 193 -18.33 -9.12 -4.66
N ASN A 194 -18.33 -10.37 -4.18
CA ASN A 194 -19.55 -11.15 -4.02
C ASN A 194 -20.47 -10.59 -2.91
N ALA A 195 -19.91 -10.08 -1.82
CA ALA A 195 -20.70 -9.39 -0.79
C ALA A 195 -21.30 -8.09 -1.32
N LEU A 196 -20.53 -7.32 -2.11
CA LEU A 196 -21.02 -6.09 -2.74
C LEU A 196 -22.20 -6.37 -3.70
N GLU A 197 -22.10 -7.44 -4.50
CA GLU A 197 -23.20 -7.88 -5.36
C GLU A 197 -24.47 -8.24 -4.56
N ASN A 198 -24.33 -8.98 -3.45
CA ASN A 198 -25.45 -9.30 -2.58
C ASN A 198 -26.07 -8.04 -1.96
N MET A 199 -25.26 -7.13 -1.44
CA MET A 199 -25.73 -5.85 -0.87
C MET A 199 -26.49 -5.03 -1.91
N LYS A 200 -25.95 -4.93 -3.13
CA LYS A 200 -26.62 -4.25 -4.25
C LYS A 200 -27.94 -4.92 -4.61
N ALA A 201 -28.00 -6.25 -4.71
CA ALA A 201 -29.22 -7.00 -4.98
C ALA A 201 -30.30 -6.79 -3.91
N LYS A 202 -29.90 -6.45 -2.68
CA LYS A 202 -30.80 -6.08 -1.56
C LYS A 202 -31.12 -4.59 -1.50
N GLY A 203 -30.73 -3.81 -2.52
CA GLY A 203 -31.11 -2.42 -2.69
C GLY A 203 -30.09 -1.38 -2.19
N VAL A 204 -28.93 -1.79 -1.68
CA VAL A 204 -27.85 -0.84 -1.31
C VAL A 204 -27.30 -0.17 -2.57
N LYS A 205 -27.23 1.14 -2.57
CA LYS A 205 -26.68 1.94 -3.68
C LYS A 205 -25.19 2.19 -3.48
N PHE A 206 -24.40 1.77 -4.44
CA PHE A 206 -22.98 2.04 -4.49
C PHE A 206 -22.65 3.11 -5.52
N TYR A 207 -21.78 4.03 -5.14
CA TYR A 207 -21.32 5.14 -5.96
C TYR A 207 -19.84 4.99 -6.27
N PRO A 208 -19.40 5.29 -7.51
CA PRO A 208 -17.99 5.34 -7.80
C PRO A 208 -17.36 6.57 -7.14
N GLY A 209 -16.30 6.39 -6.40
CA GLY A 209 -15.39 7.44 -5.97
C GLY A 209 -14.21 7.54 -6.93
N GLN A 210 -13.71 8.75 -7.17
CA GLN A 210 -12.52 8.96 -7.99
C GLN A 210 -11.38 9.49 -7.14
N VAL A 211 -10.16 9.11 -7.49
CA VAL A 211 -8.93 9.65 -6.90
C VAL A 211 -8.20 10.46 -7.97
N THR A 212 -7.36 11.41 -7.55
CA THR A 212 -6.54 12.18 -8.49
C THR A 212 -5.46 11.28 -9.10
N GLU A 213 -4.91 10.38 -8.30
CA GLU A 213 -3.91 9.42 -8.76
C GLU A 213 -3.98 8.15 -7.88
N TRP A 214 -3.96 6.99 -8.53
CA TRP A 214 -3.81 5.69 -7.87
C TRP A 214 -2.37 5.23 -7.91
N LEU A 215 -1.85 4.78 -6.78
CA LEU A 215 -0.46 4.42 -6.56
C LEU A 215 -0.41 2.96 -6.05
N ASP A 216 -0.35 2.02 -6.98
CA ASP A 216 -0.22 0.58 -6.65
C ASP A 216 1.16 0.26 -6.08
N CYS A 217 1.21 -0.57 -5.04
CA CYS A 217 2.43 -1.15 -4.49
C CYS A 217 2.45 -2.68 -4.69
N GLY A 218 1.79 -3.19 -5.70
CA GLY A 218 1.57 -4.62 -5.96
C GLY A 218 2.82 -5.41 -6.35
N ASN A 219 3.80 -4.77 -6.98
CA ASN A 219 5.04 -5.35 -7.46
C ASN A 219 6.21 -4.34 -7.39
N LYS A 220 7.45 -4.78 -7.66
CA LYS A 220 8.65 -3.93 -7.60
C LYS A 220 8.49 -2.65 -8.43
N ASN A 221 8.12 -2.77 -9.70
CA ASN A 221 8.10 -1.63 -10.61
C ASN A 221 7.03 -0.60 -10.20
N ALA A 222 5.84 -1.08 -9.84
CA ALA A 222 4.76 -0.23 -9.32
C ALA A 222 5.19 0.46 -8.01
N THR A 223 5.87 -0.24 -7.10
CA THR A 223 6.35 0.34 -5.84
C THR A 223 7.43 1.41 -6.06
N VAL A 224 8.36 1.19 -6.99
CA VAL A 224 9.36 2.21 -7.38
C VAL A 224 8.67 3.43 -7.99
N TYR A 225 7.70 3.24 -8.87
CA TYR A 225 6.92 4.34 -9.43
C TYR A 225 6.13 5.09 -8.33
N THR A 226 5.49 4.35 -7.42
CA THR A 226 4.81 4.96 -6.26
C THR A 226 5.78 5.80 -5.42
N ASN A 227 7.02 5.32 -5.21
CA ASN A 227 8.05 6.07 -4.50
C ASN A 227 8.37 7.40 -5.20
N GLN A 228 8.51 7.42 -6.53
CA GLN A 228 8.73 8.64 -7.30
C GLN A 228 7.59 9.64 -7.06
N ARG A 229 6.34 9.19 -7.22
CA ARG A 229 5.16 10.06 -7.06
C ARG A 229 5.03 10.61 -5.64
N VAL A 230 5.25 9.75 -4.63
CA VAL A 230 5.22 10.15 -3.22
C VAL A 230 6.29 11.21 -2.94
N LEU A 231 7.50 11.06 -3.46
CA LEU A 231 8.57 12.03 -3.29
C LEU A 231 8.23 13.37 -3.96
N GLU A 232 7.57 13.37 -5.13
CA GLU A 232 7.09 14.60 -5.76
C GLU A 232 6.02 15.30 -4.90
N PHE A 233 5.07 14.57 -4.30
CA PHE A 233 4.05 15.15 -3.43
C PHE A 233 4.62 15.68 -2.11
N ASP A 234 5.71 15.08 -1.65
CA ASP A 234 6.38 15.46 -0.41
C ASP A 234 7.55 16.46 -0.64
N LYS A 235 7.81 16.86 -1.88
CA LYS A 235 8.90 17.76 -2.25
C LYS A 235 8.91 19.02 -1.37
N GLY A 236 10.07 19.33 -0.83
CA GLY A 236 10.26 20.47 0.07
C GLY A 236 9.83 20.25 1.53
N LYS A 237 9.24 19.10 1.87
CA LYS A 237 8.91 18.79 3.27
C LYS A 237 10.16 18.46 4.08
N PRO A 238 10.34 18.99 5.31
CA PRO A 238 11.46 18.66 6.19
C PRO A 238 11.57 17.15 6.48
N THR A 239 10.46 16.43 6.45
CA THR A 239 10.40 14.98 6.71
C THR A 239 11.14 14.13 5.67
N LEU A 240 11.56 14.70 4.54
CA LEU A 240 12.41 14.02 3.56
C LEU A 240 13.89 13.98 3.96
N ARG A 241 14.27 14.61 5.07
CA ARG A 241 15.64 14.63 5.57
C ARG A 241 15.69 14.10 7.00
N GLY A 242 16.52 13.09 7.20
CA GLY A 242 16.88 12.57 8.50
C GLY A 242 17.96 13.40 9.19
N LYS A 243 18.47 12.89 10.29
CA LYS A 243 19.52 13.50 11.12
C LYS A 243 20.88 12.92 10.76
N ASN A 244 21.96 13.67 11.08
CA ASN A 244 23.36 13.23 10.95
C ASN A 244 23.71 12.72 9.54
N ILE A 245 23.22 13.38 8.50
CA ILE A 245 23.57 13.06 7.11
C ILE A 245 24.96 13.64 6.81
N THR A 246 25.84 12.82 6.24
CA THR A 246 27.20 13.23 5.83
C THR A 246 27.29 13.21 4.31
N LEU A 247 27.68 14.33 3.72
CA LEU A 247 27.88 14.50 2.27
C LEU A 247 29.35 14.86 2.01
N ASN A 248 30.14 13.91 1.52
CA ASN A 248 31.54 14.10 1.15
C ASN A 248 31.66 14.06 -0.38
N ASN A 249 31.87 15.22 -1.02
CA ASN A 249 31.93 15.32 -2.48
C ASN A 249 30.75 14.62 -3.15
N ALA A 250 29.53 14.85 -2.63
CA ALA A 250 28.30 14.22 -3.07
C ALA A 250 27.21 15.23 -3.40
N VAL A 251 26.36 14.89 -4.34
CA VAL A 251 25.23 15.72 -4.79
C VAL A 251 23.93 14.95 -4.60
N VAL A 252 22.95 15.60 -4.00
CA VAL A 252 21.57 15.10 -3.93
C VAL A 252 20.68 15.91 -4.87
N VAL A 253 20.08 15.25 -5.86
CA VAL A 253 19.15 15.83 -6.80
C VAL A 253 17.73 15.56 -6.30
N GLU A 254 17.01 16.62 -5.96
CA GLU A 254 15.65 16.52 -5.40
C GLU A 254 14.57 16.12 -6.43
N PRO A 255 13.46 15.48 -5.99
CA PRO A 255 13.14 15.10 -4.61
C PRO A 255 13.75 13.76 -4.22
N CYS A 256 14.26 13.67 -3.00
CA CYS A 256 14.81 12.45 -2.40
C CYS A 256 14.43 12.35 -0.91
N TYR A 257 14.27 11.12 -0.41
CA TYR A 257 14.28 10.85 1.02
C TYR A 257 15.66 10.34 1.44
N ILE A 258 16.28 10.98 2.41
CA ILE A 258 17.56 10.55 2.99
C ILE A 258 17.36 10.35 4.49
N GLY A 259 17.49 9.10 4.93
CA GLY A 259 17.30 8.70 6.34
C GLY A 259 18.42 9.12 7.27
N ASP A 260 18.28 8.79 8.55
CA ASP A 260 19.25 9.12 9.60
C ASP A 260 20.60 8.43 9.36
N ASN A 261 21.70 9.13 9.72
CA ASN A 261 23.07 8.60 9.66
C ASN A 261 23.50 8.11 8.28
N VAL A 262 22.91 8.60 7.20
CA VAL A 262 23.31 8.24 5.83
C VAL A 262 24.63 8.96 5.50
N VAL A 263 25.55 8.22 4.88
CA VAL A 263 26.85 8.73 4.41
C VAL A 263 26.94 8.59 2.90
N LEU A 264 27.12 9.70 2.20
CA LEU A 264 27.30 9.74 0.73
C LEU A 264 28.71 10.25 0.44
N ASN A 265 29.53 9.42 -0.24
CA ASN A 265 30.92 9.74 -0.62
C ASN A 265 31.07 9.69 -2.14
N ASN A 266 31.58 10.76 -2.76
CA ASN A 266 31.85 10.84 -4.21
C ASN A 266 30.68 10.32 -5.05
N SER A 267 29.45 10.69 -4.72
CA SER A 267 28.25 10.06 -5.28
C SER A 267 27.21 11.09 -5.70
N VAL A 268 26.38 10.69 -6.67
CA VAL A 268 25.19 11.46 -7.11
C VAL A 268 23.94 10.63 -6.76
N VAL A 269 23.04 11.21 -5.99
CA VAL A 269 21.82 10.55 -5.54
C VAL A 269 20.60 11.37 -5.97
N GLY A 270 19.69 10.75 -6.68
CA GLY A 270 18.47 11.38 -7.16
C GLY A 270 18.44 11.63 -8.68
N PRO A 271 17.29 12.11 -9.19
CA PRO A 271 16.05 12.30 -8.40
C PRO A 271 15.36 10.98 -8.00
N HIS A 272 14.33 11.12 -7.15
CA HIS A 272 13.40 10.04 -6.77
C HIS A 272 14.03 8.84 -6.06
N VAL A 273 15.06 9.08 -5.28
CA VAL A 273 15.69 8.04 -4.46
C VAL A 273 15.21 8.15 -3.02
N SER A 274 14.84 7.02 -2.43
CA SER A 274 14.66 6.87 -0.98
C SER A 274 15.79 6.04 -0.41
N ILE A 275 16.55 6.59 0.55
CA ILE A 275 17.64 5.91 1.26
C ILE A 275 17.27 5.77 2.73
N GLY A 276 17.22 4.53 3.22
CA GLY A 276 17.00 4.21 4.63
C GLY A 276 18.20 4.54 5.52
N ALA A 277 17.97 4.56 6.82
CA ALA A 277 18.95 4.93 7.82
C ALA A 277 20.22 4.05 7.80
N ASN A 278 21.35 4.59 8.30
CA ASN A 278 22.64 3.90 8.46
C ASN A 278 23.23 3.35 7.14
N THR A 279 22.81 3.88 5.99
CA THR A 279 23.26 3.43 4.66
C THR A 279 24.48 4.22 4.22
N VAL A 280 25.43 3.55 3.57
CA VAL A 280 26.65 4.14 3.02
C VAL A 280 26.68 3.94 1.50
N VAL A 281 26.80 5.05 0.76
CA VAL A 281 26.92 5.06 -0.69
C VAL A 281 28.23 5.71 -1.07
N THR A 282 29.08 5.00 -1.84
CA THR A 282 30.40 5.45 -2.25
C THR A 282 30.61 5.28 -3.75
N ASN A 283 31.20 6.29 -4.41
CA ASN A 283 31.57 6.27 -5.84
C ASN A 283 30.42 5.80 -6.77
N SER A 284 29.19 6.23 -6.50
CA SER A 284 27.99 5.66 -7.11
C SER A 284 27.03 6.72 -7.63
N VAL A 285 26.17 6.30 -8.57
CA VAL A 285 25.05 7.11 -9.07
C VAL A 285 23.73 6.34 -8.85
N LEU A 286 22.81 6.94 -8.14
CA LEU A 286 21.51 6.34 -7.82
C LEU A 286 20.38 7.23 -8.35
N THR A 287 19.41 6.65 -9.06
CA THR A 287 18.18 7.32 -9.51
C THR A 287 16.98 6.41 -9.34
N ASP A 288 15.78 6.98 -9.17
CA ASP A 288 14.50 6.26 -9.23
C ASP A 288 14.48 4.94 -8.42
N SER A 289 15.02 4.93 -7.19
CA SER A 289 15.25 3.69 -6.47
C SER A 289 14.87 3.78 -4.99
N ILE A 290 14.59 2.61 -4.40
CA ILE A 290 14.36 2.44 -2.97
C ILE A 290 15.53 1.63 -2.39
N ILE A 291 16.32 2.26 -1.55
CA ILE A 291 17.42 1.65 -0.80
C ILE A 291 16.98 1.58 0.66
N GLN A 292 16.90 0.39 1.24
CA GLN A 292 16.48 0.22 2.63
C GLN A 292 17.60 0.56 3.62
N THR A 293 17.44 0.18 4.87
CA THR A 293 18.38 0.54 5.95
C THR A 293 19.66 -0.31 5.90
N GLU A 294 20.77 0.25 6.41
CA GLU A 294 22.05 -0.47 6.62
C GLU A 294 22.68 -1.02 5.32
N VAL A 295 22.33 -0.46 4.17
CA VAL A 295 22.84 -0.88 2.87
C VAL A 295 24.24 -0.27 2.62
N LYS A 296 25.11 -1.03 1.96
CA LYS A 296 26.40 -0.53 1.45
C LYS A 296 26.43 -0.63 -0.06
N ILE A 297 26.66 0.50 -0.73
CA ILE A 297 26.78 0.56 -2.19
C ILE A 297 28.14 1.17 -2.54
N ASN A 298 28.89 0.52 -3.42
CA ASN A 298 30.19 1.02 -3.86
C ASN A 298 30.42 0.78 -5.36
N GLY A 299 30.74 1.85 -6.08
CA GLY A 299 31.14 1.79 -7.49
C GLY A 299 30.01 1.40 -8.45
N ALA A 300 28.75 1.66 -8.09
CA ALA A 300 27.56 1.21 -8.83
C ALA A 300 26.78 2.35 -9.46
N VAL A 301 26.14 2.06 -10.61
CA VAL A 301 25.09 2.90 -11.22
C VAL A 301 23.77 2.14 -11.11
N ILE A 302 22.86 2.64 -10.29
CA ILE A 302 21.62 1.96 -9.94
C ILE A 302 20.42 2.84 -10.35
N THR A 303 19.49 2.26 -11.07
CA THR A 303 18.22 2.91 -11.45
C THR A 303 17.04 1.93 -11.33
N LYS A 304 15.83 2.44 -11.11
CA LYS A 304 14.57 1.67 -11.03
C LYS A 304 14.63 0.43 -10.14
N SER A 305 15.39 0.53 -9.04
CA SER A 305 15.79 -0.63 -8.23
C SER A 305 15.19 -0.61 -6.84
N MET A 306 15.12 -1.79 -6.23
CA MET A 306 14.87 -1.95 -4.81
C MET A 306 16.00 -2.80 -4.20
N VAL A 307 16.63 -2.27 -3.15
CA VAL A 307 17.71 -2.91 -2.41
C VAL A 307 17.28 -3.08 -0.97
N GLY A 308 17.27 -4.33 -0.49
CA GLY A 308 16.81 -4.71 0.85
C GLY A 308 17.78 -4.32 1.96
N THR A 309 17.32 -4.39 3.20
CA THR A 309 18.07 -4.04 4.40
C THR A 309 19.36 -4.85 4.51
N GLY A 310 20.47 -4.21 4.89
CA GLY A 310 21.75 -4.85 5.10
C GLY A 310 22.40 -5.46 3.86
N ALA A 311 21.88 -5.17 2.66
CA ALA A 311 22.49 -5.67 1.42
C ALA A 311 23.77 -4.91 1.06
N GLU A 312 24.70 -5.60 0.38
CA GLU A 312 25.93 -5.00 -0.14
C GLU A 312 25.95 -5.12 -1.66
N VAL A 313 26.16 -4.00 -2.36
CA VAL A 313 26.26 -3.93 -3.81
C VAL A 313 27.58 -3.30 -4.20
N THR A 314 28.40 -4.03 -4.96
CA THR A 314 29.69 -3.54 -5.43
C THR A 314 29.83 -3.81 -6.92
N GLY A 315 30.27 -2.80 -7.68
CA GLY A 315 30.53 -2.89 -9.11
C GLY A 315 29.41 -2.33 -9.98
N LYS A 316 29.46 -2.65 -11.28
CA LYS A 316 28.48 -2.16 -12.26
C LYS A 316 27.17 -2.89 -12.06
N ALA A 317 26.15 -2.15 -11.68
CA ALA A 317 24.81 -2.67 -11.55
C ALA A 317 23.83 -1.78 -12.32
N ALA A 318 22.73 -2.35 -12.81
CA ALA A 318 21.73 -1.62 -13.57
C ALA A 318 20.39 -1.63 -12.82
N ASP A 319 19.45 -2.46 -13.25
CA ASP A 319 18.12 -2.63 -12.60
C ASP A 319 18.20 -3.82 -11.64
N LEU A 320 18.11 -3.56 -10.34
CA LEU A 320 18.26 -4.57 -9.29
C LEU A 320 16.97 -4.78 -8.50
N SER A 321 16.77 -6.02 -8.09
CA SER A 321 15.78 -6.41 -7.08
C SER A 321 16.49 -7.35 -6.09
N VAL A 322 17.11 -6.77 -5.05
CA VAL A 322 17.99 -7.46 -4.11
C VAL A 322 17.34 -7.53 -2.74
N SER A 323 17.30 -8.72 -2.15
CA SER A 323 16.76 -8.98 -0.83
C SER A 323 17.67 -8.48 0.29
N ASP A 324 17.20 -8.60 1.53
CA ASP A 324 17.94 -8.22 2.73
C ASP A 324 19.21 -9.08 2.88
N TYR A 325 20.27 -8.47 3.39
CA TYR A 325 21.57 -9.10 3.65
C TYR A 325 22.24 -9.82 2.46
N SER A 326 21.81 -9.53 1.23
CA SER A 326 22.42 -10.06 0.01
C SER A 326 23.67 -9.28 -0.37
N GLN A 327 24.62 -9.94 -1.04
CA GLN A 327 25.79 -9.31 -1.64
C GLN A 327 25.74 -9.47 -3.15
N VAL A 328 25.95 -8.39 -3.89
CA VAL A 328 26.08 -8.36 -5.35
C VAL A 328 27.42 -7.77 -5.71
N ILE A 329 28.22 -8.54 -6.45
CA ILE A 329 29.51 -8.13 -7.01
C ILE A 329 29.40 -8.30 -8.53
N ALA A 330 29.54 -7.23 -9.31
CA ALA A 330 29.39 -7.21 -10.76
C ALA A 330 30.59 -6.55 -11.47
#